data_b20f854249d3cc2817aaf27ee2ae18c9
#
_entry.id   b20f854249d3cc2817aaf27ee2ae18c9
#
_cell.length_a   1.000
_cell.length_b   1.000
_cell.length_c   1.000
_cell.angle_alpha   90.00
_cell.angle_beta   90.00
_cell.angle_gamma   90.00
#
_symmetry.space_group_name_H-M   'P 1'
#
loop_
_entity.id
_entity.type
_entity.pdbx_description
1 polymer ?
#
loop_
_entity_poly.entity_id
_entity_poly.type
_entity_poly.pdbx_seq_one_letter_code
_entity_poly.pdbx_strand_id
1 'polypeptide(L)'
;MKTAFITGITGQDGSYLAEHLLEQGYRVVGMMRRTATPSTERIEGILDSIEIVHGDLLDQSSLMRLFEETSPDEIYNLAAQSFVFASWYEPIHTGEVTALGVTRVLEAMRLVAPKARFYQASSSEMFGEVAETPQRESTPFHPRSPYGVSKVYG
;
A
#
# COMPACT_ATOMS: atom_id res chain seq x y z
N MET A 1 -10.34 -17.39 -11.64
CA MET A 1 -9.39 -16.26 -11.81
C MET A 1 -9.29 -15.60 -10.44
N LYS A 2 -8.08 -15.39 -9.90
CA LYS A 2 -7.88 -14.69 -8.63
C LYS A 2 -7.95 -13.17 -8.83
N THR A 3 -8.41 -12.47 -7.81
CA THR A 3 -8.47 -11.00 -7.78
C THR A 3 -7.38 -10.46 -6.87
N ALA A 4 -6.51 -9.61 -7.40
CA ALA A 4 -5.50 -8.86 -6.66
C ALA A 4 -5.94 -7.39 -6.50
N PHE A 5 -5.99 -6.91 -5.27
CA PHE A 5 -6.27 -5.51 -4.95
C PHE A 5 -4.97 -4.80 -4.57
N ILE A 6 -4.62 -3.74 -5.29
CA ILE A 6 -3.36 -3.02 -5.10
C ILE A 6 -3.65 -1.58 -4.67
N THR A 7 -3.26 -1.20 -3.46
CA THR A 7 -3.21 0.22 -3.09
C THR A 7 -1.93 0.84 -3.64
N GLY A 8 -1.97 2.09 -4.07
CA GLY A 8 -0.79 2.75 -4.65
C GLY A 8 -0.42 2.27 -6.05
N ILE A 9 -1.41 1.85 -6.84
CA ILE A 9 -1.25 1.32 -8.20
C ILE A 9 -0.44 2.23 -9.13
N THR A 10 -0.51 3.55 -8.97
CA THR A 10 0.21 4.54 -9.78
C THR A 10 1.65 4.78 -9.34
N GLY A 11 2.09 4.15 -8.26
CA GLY A 11 3.48 4.15 -7.82
C GLY A 11 4.35 3.25 -8.69
N GLN A 12 5.67 3.32 -8.53
CA GLN A 12 6.61 2.49 -9.28
C GLN A 12 6.35 0.99 -9.03
N ASP A 13 6.38 0.56 -7.78
CA ASP A 13 6.18 -0.85 -7.43
C ASP A 13 4.75 -1.32 -7.77
N GLY A 14 3.75 -0.45 -7.58
CA GLY A 14 2.36 -0.75 -7.91
C GLY A 14 2.14 -1.03 -9.39
N SER A 15 2.76 -0.24 -10.27
CA SER A 15 2.65 -0.43 -11.72
C SER A 15 3.32 -1.73 -12.17
N TYR A 16 4.55 -2.01 -11.74
CA TYR A 16 5.25 -3.25 -12.08
C TYR A 16 4.55 -4.49 -11.52
N LEU A 17 4.03 -4.42 -10.30
CA LEU A 17 3.27 -5.52 -9.73
C LEU A 17 1.99 -5.78 -10.52
N ALA A 18 1.30 -4.74 -10.97
CA ALA A 18 0.10 -4.87 -11.78
C ALA A 18 0.37 -5.58 -13.12
N GLU A 19 1.43 -5.17 -13.83
CA GLU A 19 1.89 -5.82 -15.06
C GLU A 19 2.17 -7.31 -14.83
N HIS A 20 2.96 -7.61 -13.80
CA HIS A 20 3.30 -8.98 -13.45
C HIS A 20 2.07 -9.84 -13.11
N LEU A 21 1.13 -9.32 -12.33
CA LEU A 21 -0.09 -10.05 -11.96
C LEU A 21 -1.04 -10.27 -13.16
N LEU A 22 -1.11 -9.32 -14.10
CA LEU A 22 -1.82 -9.50 -15.36
C LEU A 22 -1.24 -10.66 -16.18
N GLU A 23 0.09 -10.76 -16.28
CA GLU A 23 0.78 -11.88 -16.96
C GLU A 23 0.49 -13.22 -16.27
N GLN A 24 0.25 -13.24 -14.97
CA GLN A 24 -0.14 -14.42 -14.20
C GLN A 24 -1.65 -14.73 -14.29
N GLY A 25 -2.42 -13.96 -15.05
CA GLY A 25 -3.84 -14.17 -15.25
C GLY A 25 -4.73 -13.74 -14.08
N TYR A 26 -4.29 -12.78 -13.26
CA TYR A 26 -5.11 -12.18 -12.21
C TYR A 26 -6.07 -11.12 -12.80
N ARG A 27 -7.23 -10.96 -12.16
CA ARG A 27 -8.00 -9.71 -12.23
C ARG A 27 -7.32 -8.71 -11.31
N VAL A 28 -6.81 -7.61 -11.87
CA VAL A 28 -6.12 -6.58 -11.11
C VAL A 28 -7.04 -5.40 -10.85
N VAL A 29 -7.24 -5.08 -9.58
CA VAL A 29 -7.98 -3.90 -9.11
C VAL A 29 -6.98 -2.93 -8.48
N GLY A 30 -6.84 -1.75 -9.06
CA GLY A 30 -5.92 -0.72 -8.61
C GLY A 30 -6.63 0.41 -7.87
N MET A 31 -6.30 0.64 -6.61
CA MET A 31 -6.83 1.77 -5.86
C MET A 31 -5.99 3.02 -6.08
N MET A 32 -6.66 4.08 -6.49
CA MET A 32 -6.12 5.43 -6.59
C MET A 32 -6.82 6.36 -5.61
N ARG A 33 -6.07 7.30 -5.04
CA ARG A 33 -6.65 8.42 -4.33
C ARG A 33 -7.28 9.40 -5.32
N ARG A 34 -8.45 9.93 -5.00
CA ARG A 34 -9.08 10.98 -5.80
C ARG A 34 -8.28 12.28 -5.67
N THR A 35 -7.77 12.79 -6.78
CA THR A 35 -7.02 14.04 -6.86
C THR A 35 -7.50 14.85 -8.06
N ALA A 36 -7.28 16.17 -8.06
CA ALA A 36 -7.63 17.03 -9.19
C ALA A 36 -6.78 16.70 -10.45
N THR A 37 -5.57 16.21 -10.25
CA THR A 37 -4.64 15.85 -11.34
C THR A 37 -4.12 14.43 -11.08
N PRO A 38 -4.84 13.39 -11.53
CA PRO A 38 -4.36 12.01 -11.40
C PRO A 38 -3.09 11.79 -12.24
N SER A 39 -2.06 11.19 -11.67
CA SER A 39 -0.90 10.73 -12.42
C SER A 39 -1.08 9.25 -12.74
N THR A 40 -1.33 8.93 -14.01
CA THR A 40 -1.52 7.55 -14.50
C THR A 40 -0.44 7.10 -15.47
N GLU A 41 0.58 7.93 -15.68
CA GLU A 41 1.65 7.71 -16.68
C GLU A 41 2.29 6.33 -16.58
N ARG A 42 2.51 5.81 -15.35
CA ARG A 42 3.14 4.51 -15.13
C ARG A 42 2.25 3.30 -15.46
N ILE A 43 0.95 3.50 -15.49
CA ILE A 43 -0.02 2.44 -15.77
C ILE A 43 -0.75 2.65 -17.10
N GLU A 44 -0.35 3.63 -17.90
CA GLU A 44 -1.00 3.98 -19.16
C GLU A 44 -1.09 2.78 -20.11
N GLY A 45 -0.02 2.00 -20.20
CA GLY A 45 0.03 0.80 -21.06
C GLY A 45 -0.88 -0.36 -20.64
N ILE A 46 -1.42 -0.33 -19.42
CA ILE A 46 -2.26 -1.40 -18.86
C ILE A 46 -3.64 -0.92 -18.41
N LEU A 47 -3.98 0.36 -18.61
CA LEU A 47 -5.24 0.94 -18.13
C LEU A 47 -6.48 0.17 -18.58
N ASP A 48 -6.50 -0.30 -19.83
CA ASP A 48 -7.63 -1.07 -20.39
C ASP A 48 -7.69 -2.50 -19.83
N SER A 49 -6.65 -2.95 -19.14
CA SER A 49 -6.53 -4.31 -18.61
C SER A 49 -6.75 -4.41 -17.10
N ILE A 50 -6.84 -3.28 -16.42
CA ILE A 50 -7.02 -3.19 -14.97
C ILE A 50 -8.30 -2.46 -14.60
N GLU A 51 -8.83 -2.75 -13.44
CA GLU A 51 -9.96 -2.01 -12.86
C GLU A 51 -9.45 -0.92 -11.92
N ILE A 52 -9.70 0.34 -12.23
CA ILE A 52 -9.34 1.46 -11.35
C ILE A 52 -10.52 1.80 -10.44
N VAL A 53 -10.25 1.82 -9.12
CA VAL A 53 -11.19 2.22 -8.09
C VAL A 53 -10.65 3.38 -7.27
N HIS A 54 -11.56 4.19 -6.70
CA HIS A 54 -11.17 5.34 -5.88
C HIS A 54 -11.42 5.07 -4.40
N GLY A 55 -10.36 5.21 -3.60
CA GLY A 55 -10.37 5.07 -2.14
C GLY A 55 -9.23 5.85 -1.50
N ASP A 56 -9.25 5.93 -0.17
CA ASP A 56 -8.22 6.59 0.61
C ASP A 56 -7.88 5.75 1.85
N LEU A 57 -6.59 5.64 2.19
CA LEU A 57 -6.13 4.98 3.43
C LEU A 57 -6.60 5.71 4.69
N LEU A 58 -7.03 6.96 4.57
CA LEU A 58 -7.64 7.73 5.66
C LEU A 58 -9.12 7.42 5.86
N ASP A 59 -9.78 6.75 4.92
CA ASP A 59 -11.22 6.45 4.94
C ASP A 59 -11.47 4.94 4.97
N GLN A 60 -11.67 4.41 6.17
CA GLN A 60 -11.95 2.98 6.39
C GLN A 60 -13.25 2.53 5.71
N SER A 61 -14.27 3.39 5.67
CA SER A 61 -15.55 3.04 5.02
C SER A 61 -15.38 2.85 3.51
N SER A 62 -14.55 3.67 2.86
CA SER A 62 -14.22 3.47 1.45
C SER A 62 -13.49 2.15 1.21
N LEU A 63 -12.55 1.78 2.08
CA LEU A 63 -11.82 0.51 1.98
C LEU A 63 -12.76 -0.70 2.14
N MET A 64 -13.65 -0.67 3.13
CA MET A 64 -14.64 -1.74 3.35
C MET A 64 -15.54 -1.91 2.12
N ARG A 65 -16.12 -0.83 1.63
CA ARG A 65 -16.96 -0.86 0.42
C ARG A 65 -16.21 -1.44 -0.78
N LEU A 66 -14.97 -1.01 -1.02
CA LEU A 66 -14.16 -1.50 -2.14
C LEU A 66 -13.83 -2.99 -2.01
N PHE A 67 -13.54 -3.48 -0.81
CA PHE A 67 -13.28 -4.92 -0.59
C PHE A 67 -14.54 -5.76 -0.74
N GLU A 68 -15.73 -5.25 -0.34
CA GLU A 68 -17.01 -5.90 -0.60
C GLU A 68 -17.31 -6.00 -2.10
N GLU A 69 -17.16 -4.88 -2.84
CA GLU A 69 -17.43 -4.78 -4.27
C GLU A 69 -16.49 -5.66 -5.11
N THR A 70 -15.21 -5.71 -4.74
CA THR A 70 -14.17 -6.36 -5.55
C THR A 70 -13.87 -7.80 -5.14
N SER A 71 -14.21 -8.18 -3.90
CA SER A 71 -13.97 -9.51 -3.31
C SER A 71 -12.53 -10.02 -3.56
N PRO A 72 -11.49 -9.35 -3.05
CA PRO A 72 -10.10 -9.68 -3.34
C PRO A 72 -9.69 -11.01 -2.71
N ASP A 73 -8.91 -11.80 -3.45
CA ASP A 73 -8.19 -12.96 -2.91
C ASP A 73 -6.85 -12.54 -2.25
N GLU A 74 -6.26 -11.47 -2.77
CA GLU A 74 -4.97 -10.95 -2.33
C GLU A 74 -5.00 -9.41 -2.29
N ILE A 75 -4.48 -8.83 -1.20
CA ILE A 75 -4.41 -7.37 -0.99
C ILE A 75 -2.94 -6.98 -0.86
N TYR A 76 -2.47 -6.12 -1.74
CA TYR A 76 -1.12 -5.58 -1.75
C TYR A 76 -1.17 -4.10 -1.33
N ASN A 77 -0.74 -3.82 -0.10
CA ASN A 77 -0.74 -2.46 0.44
C ASN A 77 0.61 -1.78 0.18
N LEU A 78 0.69 -1.07 -0.95
CA LEU A 78 1.88 -0.33 -1.38
C LEU A 78 1.73 1.19 -1.16
N ALA A 79 0.51 1.67 -0.96
CA ALA A 79 0.26 3.09 -0.72
C ALA A 79 0.83 3.54 0.62
N ALA A 80 1.50 4.69 0.59
CA ALA A 80 2.05 5.36 1.77
C ALA A 80 2.32 6.83 1.45
N GLN A 81 2.50 7.65 2.48
CA GLN A 81 3.28 8.88 2.35
C GLN A 81 4.76 8.45 2.39
N SER A 82 5.38 8.23 1.23
CA SER A 82 6.68 7.56 1.10
C SER A 82 7.88 8.49 0.96
N PHE A 83 7.64 9.81 0.87
CA PHE A 83 8.72 10.78 0.79
C PHE A 83 9.28 11.05 2.19
N VAL A 84 10.39 10.40 2.54
CA VAL A 84 11.01 10.43 3.88
C VAL A 84 11.24 11.87 4.36
N PHE A 85 11.75 12.75 3.49
CA PHE A 85 12.04 14.12 3.87
C PHE A 85 10.77 14.90 4.26
N ALA A 86 9.66 14.73 3.53
CA ALA A 86 8.39 15.37 3.85
C ALA A 86 7.84 14.91 5.21
N SER A 87 8.18 13.70 5.68
CA SER A 87 7.71 13.20 6.98
C SER A 87 8.14 14.08 8.17
N TRP A 88 9.21 14.86 8.03
CA TRP A 88 9.66 15.81 9.05
C TRP A 88 8.79 17.07 9.13
N TYR A 89 8.16 17.46 8.02
CA TYR A 89 7.26 18.60 7.96
C TYR A 89 5.80 18.21 8.19
N GLU A 90 5.45 16.98 7.84
CA GLU A 90 4.10 16.43 7.92
C GLU A 90 4.05 15.12 8.75
N PRO A 91 4.57 15.09 9.99
CA PRO A 91 4.69 13.85 10.76
C PRO A 91 3.32 13.24 11.09
N ILE A 92 2.31 14.05 11.36
CA ILE A 92 0.96 13.58 11.66
C ILE A 92 0.34 12.94 10.43
N HIS A 93 0.37 13.62 9.28
CA HIS A 93 -0.13 13.06 8.02
C HIS A 93 0.58 11.76 7.64
N THR A 94 1.91 11.73 7.81
CA THR A 94 2.71 10.52 7.58
C THR A 94 2.25 9.37 8.48
N GLY A 95 2.05 9.62 9.78
CA GLY A 95 1.54 8.62 10.74
C GLY A 95 0.13 8.14 10.38
N GLU A 96 -0.77 9.06 10.04
CA GLU A 96 -2.14 8.72 9.66
C GLU A 96 -2.23 7.86 8.40
N VAL A 97 -1.46 8.19 7.36
CA VAL A 97 -1.49 7.45 6.09
C VAL A 97 -0.66 6.17 6.18
N THR A 98 0.58 6.25 6.69
CA THR A 98 1.57 5.17 6.56
C THR A 98 1.51 4.17 7.71
N ALA A 99 1.12 4.60 8.92
CA ALA A 99 0.94 3.72 10.07
C ALA A 99 -0.53 3.31 10.24
N LEU A 100 -1.40 4.24 10.63
CA LEU A 100 -2.82 3.94 10.88
C LEU A 100 -3.57 3.52 9.60
N GLY A 101 -3.09 3.92 8.42
CA GLY A 101 -3.60 3.42 7.14
C GLY A 101 -3.52 1.90 7.03
N VAL A 102 -2.42 1.28 7.50
CA VAL A 102 -2.28 -0.20 7.55
C VAL A 102 -3.33 -0.80 8.46
N THR A 103 -3.53 -0.23 9.65
CA THR A 103 -4.57 -0.69 10.58
C THR A 103 -5.96 -0.63 9.94
N ARG A 104 -6.28 0.46 9.21
CA ARG A 104 -7.57 0.60 8.51
C ARG A 104 -7.76 -0.45 7.42
N VAL A 105 -6.71 -0.74 6.64
CA VAL A 105 -6.76 -1.81 5.61
C VAL A 105 -6.97 -3.17 6.26
N LEU A 106 -6.21 -3.50 7.31
CA LEU A 106 -6.33 -4.77 8.01
C LEU A 106 -7.71 -4.93 8.69
N GLU A 107 -8.24 -3.87 9.27
CA GLU A 107 -9.57 -3.90 9.88
C GLU A 107 -10.69 -4.04 8.83
N ALA A 108 -10.59 -3.33 7.71
CA ALA A 108 -11.49 -3.53 6.58
C ALA A 108 -11.44 -4.96 6.05
N MET A 109 -10.22 -5.50 5.83
CA MET A 109 -10.02 -6.89 5.43
C MET A 109 -10.64 -7.87 6.43
N ARG A 110 -10.39 -7.70 7.73
CA ARG A 110 -10.92 -8.57 8.78
C ARG A 110 -12.44 -8.63 8.76
N LEU A 111 -13.10 -7.50 8.50
CA LEU A 111 -14.56 -7.39 8.53
C LEU A 111 -15.23 -7.92 7.27
N VAL A 112 -14.69 -7.62 6.09
CA VAL A 112 -15.40 -7.86 4.82
C VAL A 112 -14.68 -8.79 3.83
N ALA A 113 -13.37 -9.02 4.01
CA ALA A 113 -12.58 -9.91 3.16
C ALA A 113 -11.64 -10.84 3.99
N PRO A 114 -12.15 -11.57 5.03
CA PRO A 114 -11.31 -12.27 6.00
C PRO A 114 -10.52 -13.47 5.43
N LYS A 115 -10.79 -13.87 4.19
CA LYS A 115 -10.07 -14.95 3.50
C LYS A 115 -8.96 -14.44 2.59
N ALA A 116 -8.89 -13.13 2.36
CA ALA A 116 -7.86 -12.54 1.53
C ALA A 116 -6.47 -12.70 2.18
N ARG A 117 -5.44 -12.82 1.35
CA ARG A 117 -4.05 -12.75 1.80
C ARG A 117 -3.59 -11.29 1.78
N PHE A 118 -2.80 -10.90 2.74
CA PHE A 118 -2.32 -9.52 2.85
C PHE A 118 -0.80 -9.45 2.70
N TYR A 119 -0.36 -8.50 1.90
CA TYR A 119 1.05 -8.11 1.76
C TYR A 119 1.19 -6.63 2.15
N GLN A 120 2.11 -6.34 3.08
CA GLN A 120 2.50 -4.99 3.46
C GLN A 120 3.87 -4.66 2.89
N ALA A 121 3.95 -3.60 2.10
CA ALA A 121 5.23 -3.03 1.69
C ALA A 121 5.89 -2.33 2.89
N SER A 122 6.94 -2.93 3.41
CA SER A 122 7.77 -2.38 4.48
C SER A 122 8.88 -1.47 3.91
N SER A 123 9.93 -1.19 4.67
CA SER A 123 11.01 -0.30 4.24
C SER A 123 12.30 -0.58 5.03
N SER A 124 13.45 -0.42 4.39
CA SER A 124 14.75 -0.41 5.07
C SER A 124 14.89 0.73 6.08
N GLU A 125 14.08 1.80 5.95
CA GLU A 125 14.02 2.91 6.91
C GLU A 125 13.56 2.47 8.32
N MET A 126 12.97 1.27 8.44
CA MET A 126 12.65 0.65 9.74
C MET A 126 13.92 0.36 10.56
N PHE A 127 15.02 -0.01 9.89
CA PHE A 127 16.31 -0.26 10.53
C PHE A 127 17.07 1.04 10.86
N GLY A 128 16.89 2.10 10.05
CA GLY A 128 17.43 3.44 10.30
C GLY A 128 18.93 3.44 10.60
N GLU A 129 19.30 3.66 11.86
CA GLU A 129 20.68 3.50 12.33
C GLU A 129 20.94 2.02 12.62
N VAL A 130 21.42 1.32 11.59
CA VAL A 130 21.54 -0.15 11.60
C VAL A 130 22.51 -0.65 12.68
N ALA A 131 22.07 -1.66 13.43
CA ALA A 131 22.89 -2.31 14.45
C ALA A 131 23.87 -3.33 13.87
N GLU A 132 23.59 -3.88 12.69
CA GLU A 132 24.43 -4.87 12.01
C GLU A 132 24.27 -4.80 10.50
N THR A 133 25.27 -5.30 9.76
CA THR A 133 25.27 -5.42 8.30
C THR A 133 25.82 -6.78 7.91
N PRO A 134 25.13 -7.57 7.04
CA PRO A 134 23.80 -7.30 6.48
C PRO A 134 22.67 -7.42 7.51
N GLN A 135 21.55 -6.73 7.29
CA GLN A 135 20.35 -6.89 8.10
C GLN A 135 19.71 -8.28 7.86
N ARG A 136 18.99 -8.74 8.87
CA ARG A 136 18.20 -10.00 8.88
C ARG A 136 16.88 -9.77 9.63
N GLU A 137 16.04 -10.77 9.67
CA GLU A 137 14.76 -10.71 10.38
C GLU A 137 14.91 -10.47 11.89
N SER A 138 16.07 -10.84 12.47
CA SER A 138 16.39 -10.61 13.89
C SER A 138 17.05 -9.27 14.18
N THR A 139 17.42 -8.50 13.16
CA THR A 139 18.06 -7.18 13.34
C THR A 139 17.06 -6.21 13.99
N PRO A 140 17.42 -5.58 15.12
CA PRO A 140 16.50 -4.66 15.79
C PRO A 140 16.21 -3.42 14.94
N PHE A 141 14.96 -2.95 15.00
CA PHE A 141 14.57 -1.69 14.37
C PHE A 141 15.10 -0.48 15.16
N HIS A 142 15.61 0.49 14.44
CA HIS A 142 16.10 1.74 15.01
C HIS A 142 15.79 2.92 14.07
N PRO A 143 14.47 3.18 13.80
CA PRO A 143 14.07 4.19 12.82
C PRO A 143 14.55 5.59 13.21
N ARG A 144 14.89 6.39 12.20
CA ARG A 144 15.46 7.75 12.37
C ARG A 144 14.57 8.84 11.77
N SER A 145 13.37 8.51 11.32
CA SER A 145 12.43 9.46 10.74
C SER A 145 10.99 9.13 11.12
N PRO A 146 10.05 10.10 11.10
CA PRO A 146 8.63 9.82 11.29
C PRO A 146 8.09 8.79 10.29
N TYR A 147 8.61 8.78 9.06
CA TYR A 147 8.31 7.72 8.07
C TYR A 147 8.78 6.35 8.53
N GLY A 148 10.05 6.24 8.96
CA GLY A 148 10.60 4.98 9.46
C GLY A 148 9.82 4.43 10.66
N VAL A 149 9.46 5.29 11.62
CA VAL A 149 8.60 4.94 12.76
C VAL A 149 7.23 4.44 12.29
N SER A 150 6.63 5.14 11.33
CA SER A 150 5.33 4.75 10.75
C SER A 150 5.39 3.37 10.06
N LYS A 151 6.50 3.06 9.41
CA LYS A 151 6.73 1.75 8.79
C LYS A 151 6.99 0.63 9.81
N VAL A 152 7.60 0.94 10.95
CA VAL A 152 7.76 -0.03 12.07
C VAL A 152 6.42 -0.36 12.71
N TYR A 153 5.50 0.63 12.78
CA TYR A 153 4.16 0.40 13.33
C TYR A 153 3.33 -0.54 12.44
N GLY A 154 3.40 -0.38 11.11
CA GLY A 154 2.65 -1.18 10.13
C GLY A 154 3.22 -2.56 9.93
#